data_2c1b7aa69409e42624b34e84ef141aa2
#
_entry.id   2c1b7aa69409e42624b34e84ef141aa2
#
_cell.length_a   1.000
_cell.length_b   1.000
_cell.length_c   1.000
_cell.angle_alpha   90.00
_cell.angle_beta   90.00
_cell.angle_gamma   90.00
#
_symmetry.space_group_name_H-M   'P 1'
#
loop_
_entity.id
_entity.type
_entity.pdbx_description
1 polymer ?
#
loop_
_entity_poly.entity_id
_entity_poly.type
_entity_poly.pdbx_seq_one_letter_code
_entity_poly.pdbx_strand_id
1 'polypeptide(L)'
;SQEPVSTWAVTKDVTFSLFQDTYPEKTEKLTMVMENRGDKEQTLYYMVEGWKGDIPASAGYFHAFYRQEHPVQKGRAYTVVDGLEGKGQFVGLCFAAGMNGHNTCWVEGEPKMYIDGGQHPTINYTGTEDYFCGSYGFGNDILQKQYQTFSGLYAGLYAITGNDSSEMYNGQQRFLLYRFHIQDPVYFSKSFRMTMDNLGWTGPRYDDYTSVAYWYLERPGALPAPLPADGELVMR
;
A
#
# COMPACT_ATOMS: atom_id res chain seq x y z
N SER A 1 -9.17 -10.23 -21.59
CA SER A 1 -8.22 -11.06 -20.87
C SER A 1 -7.70 -10.26 -19.68
N GLN A 2 -7.99 -10.71 -18.47
CA GLN A 2 -7.55 -10.05 -17.25
C GLN A 2 -6.09 -10.39 -17.00
N GLU A 3 -5.28 -9.36 -16.79
CA GLU A 3 -3.91 -9.51 -16.31
C GLU A 3 -3.91 -10.06 -14.88
N PRO A 4 -3.07 -11.03 -14.55
CA PRO A 4 -2.94 -11.47 -13.17
C PRO A 4 -2.29 -10.36 -12.34
N VAL A 5 -2.96 -9.91 -11.31
CA VAL A 5 -2.39 -9.01 -10.31
C VAL A 5 -1.52 -9.84 -9.38
N SER A 6 -0.21 -9.68 -9.48
CA SER A 6 0.70 -10.31 -8.54
C SER A 6 0.74 -9.50 -7.23
N THR A 7 0.36 -10.14 -6.15
CA THR A 7 0.54 -9.63 -4.78
C THR A 7 1.99 -9.82 -4.34
N TRP A 8 2.61 -8.76 -3.85
CA TRP A 8 3.99 -8.78 -3.41
C TRP A 8 4.07 -8.73 -1.90
N ALA A 9 4.74 -9.69 -1.29
CA ALA A 9 5.15 -9.59 0.11
C ALA A 9 6.60 -9.12 0.14
N VAL A 10 6.86 -7.99 0.79
CA VAL A 10 8.21 -7.56 1.10
C VAL A 10 8.59 -8.21 2.42
N THR A 11 9.51 -9.15 2.38
CA THR A 11 10.16 -9.65 3.59
C THR A 11 11.42 -8.81 3.85
N LYS A 12 11.91 -8.83 5.08
CA LYS A 12 13.11 -8.10 5.52
C LYS A 12 14.32 -8.24 4.58
N ASP A 13 14.36 -9.31 3.83
CA ASP A 13 15.57 -9.75 3.13
C ASP A 13 15.46 -9.66 1.59
N VAL A 14 14.31 -9.23 1.03
CA VAL A 14 14.13 -9.17 -0.43
C VAL A 14 13.39 -7.92 -0.86
N THR A 15 14.03 -7.11 -1.68
CA THR A 15 13.42 -5.92 -2.29
C THR A 15 13.22 -6.16 -3.79
N PHE A 16 12.03 -5.87 -4.29
CA PHE A 16 11.75 -5.83 -5.72
C PHE A 16 11.81 -4.40 -6.22
N SER A 17 12.65 -4.16 -7.22
CA SER A 17 12.66 -2.91 -7.95
C SER A 17 12.27 -3.18 -9.40
N LEU A 18 11.18 -2.57 -9.84
CA LEU A 18 10.79 -2.53 -11.23
C LEU A 18 11.37 -1.26 -11.85
N PHE A 19 12.35 -1.41 -12.72
CA PHE A 19 12.84 -0.33 -13.56
C PHE A 19 12.19 -0.46 -14.92
N GLN A 20 11.30 0.46 -15.23
CA GLN A 20 10.88 0.68 -16.58
C GLN A 20 11.86 1.67 -17.21
N ASP A 21 12.63 1.23 -18.20
CA ASP A 21 13.47 2.15 -18.97
C ASP A 21 12.59 3.21 -19.62
N THR A 22 12.83 4.46 -19.23
CA THR A 22 11.92 5.60 -19.40
C THR A 22 12.01 6.26 -20.79
N TYR A 23 12.24 5.51 -21.85
CA TYR A 23 12.28 6.10 -23.20
C TYR A 23 11.06 5.69 -24.03
N PRO A 24 10.30 6.68 -24.54
CA PRO A 24 8.98 6.46 -25.12
C PRO A 24 8.97 5.78 -26.49
N GLU A 25 10.10 5.54 -27.10
CA GLU A 25 10.11 5.18 -28.53
C GLU A 25 10.44 3.73 -28.82
N LYS A 26 10.41 2.81 -27.96
CA LYS A 26 10.58 1.34 -28.17
C LYS A 26 11.35 0.72 -27.01
N THR A 27 10.72 0.52 -25.88
CA THR A 27 11.31 -0.39 -24.90
C THR A 27 11.14 -1.83 -25.39
N GLU A 28 12.14 -2.36 -26.02
CA GLU A 28 12.20 -3.79 -26.38
C GLU A 28 12.54 -4.66 -25.15
N LYS A 29 12.78 -4.04 -23.97
CA LYS A 29 13.31 -4.72 -22.81
C LYS A 29 12.65 -4.22 -21.53
N LEU A 30 12.05 -5.12 -20.76
CA LEU A 30 11.70 -4.94 -19.36
C LEU A 30 12.83 -5.53 -18.50
N THR A 31 13.43 -4.73 -17.63
CA THR A 31 14.43 -5.20 -16.66
C THR A 31 13.77 -5.25 -15.27
N MET A 32 13.78 -6.42 -14.67
CA MET A 32 13.41 -6.62 -13.28
C MET A 32 14.66 -6.93 -12.49
N VAL A 33 14.91 -6.17 -11.44
CA VAL A 33 16.03 -6.40 -10.53
C VAL A 33 15.49 -6.82 -9.19
N MET A 34 15.99 -7.93 -8.68
CA MET A 34 15.77 -8.39 -7.33
C MET A 34 17.07 -8.32 -6.57
N GLU A 35 17.02 -7.68 -5.43
CA GLU A 35 18.16 -7.51 -4.56
C GLU A 35 17.86 -8.13 -3.20
N ASN A 36 18.69 -9.08 -2.77
CA ASN A 36 18.70 -9.53 -1.39
C ASN A 36 19.53 -8.54 -0.56
N ARG A 37 18.87 -7.77 0.28
CA ARG A 37 19.50 -6.76 1.15
C ARG A 37 19.74 -7.29 2.58
N GLY A 38 19.45 -8.55 2.82
CA GLY A 38 19.76 -9.26 4.06
C GLY A 38 21.13 -9.94 4.02
N ASP A 39 21.57 -10.41 5.18
CA ASP A 39 22.85 -11.09 5.38
C ASP A 39 22.78 -12.62 5.18
N LYS A 40 21.61 -13.15 4.88
CA LYS A 40 21.38 -14.58 4.68
C LYS A 40 20.99 -14.88 3.24
N GLU A 41 21.51 -15.96 2.72
CA GLU A 41 21.08 -16.49 1.43
C GLU A 41 19.60 -16.85 1.46
N GLN A 42 18.86 -16.41 0.44
CA GLN A 42 17.44 -16.68 0.26
C GLN A 42 17.19 -17.33 -1.07
N THR A 43 16.31 -18.32 -1.11
CA THR A 43 15.86 -18.94 -2.35
C THR A 43 14.57 -18.27 -2.79
N LEU A 44 14.56 -17.77 -4.03
CA LEU A 44 13.39 -17.16 -4.63
C LEU A 44 12.93 -17.94 -5.84
N TYR A 45 11.64 -18.27 -5.84
CA TYR A 45 10.94 -18.80 -7.00
C TYR A 45 10.05 -17.71 -7.56
N TYR A 46 10.18 -17.43 -8.86
CA TYR A 46 9.36 -16.41 -9.52
C TYR A 46 8.92 -16.86 -10.90
N MET A 47 7.81 -16.32 -11.35
CA MET A 47 7.31 -16.46 -12.69
C MET A 47 6.89 -15.08 -13.18
N VAL A 48 7.28 -14.75 -14.42
CA VAL A 48 6.88 -13.53 -15.09
C VAL A 48 6.17 -13.92 -16.36
N GLU A 49 4.93 -13.50 -16.49
CA GLU A 49 4.14 -13.69 -17.70
C GLU A 49 3.93 -12.33 -18.37
N GLY A 50 3.97 -12.31 -19.68
CA GLY A 50 3.75 -11.11 -20.47
C GLY A 50 3.63 -11.44 -21.96
N TRP A 51 3.14 -10.49 -22.70
CA TRP A 51 3.16 -10.56 -24.17
C TRP A 51 3.74 -9.30 -24.78
N LYS A 52 4.25 -9.45 -25.98
CA LYS A 52 4.75 -8.34 -26.78
C LYS A 52 3.64 -7.91 -27.75
N GLY A 53 3.32 -6.62 -27.77
CA GLY A 53 2.28 -6.06 -28.64
C GLY A 53 2.38 -4.56 -28.75
N ASP A 54 1.49 -3.98 -29.53
CA ASP A 54 1.40 -2.53 -29.66
C ASP A 54 0.81 -1.92 -28.39
N ILE A 55 1.50 -0.95 -27.81
CA ILE A 55 1.04 -0.20 -26.65
C ILE A 55 0.31 1.05 -27.14
N PRO A 56 -0.95 1.29 -26.73
CA PRO A 56 -1.66 2.52 -27.10
C PRO A 56 -0.87 3.78 -26.70
N ALA A 57 -0.87 4.79 -27.55
CA ALA A 57 -0.21 6.06 -27.24
C ALA A 57 -0.75 6.76 -25.98
N SER A 58 -1.96 6.41 -25.55
CA SER A 58 -2.61 6.90 -24.35
C SER A 58 -2.28 6.09 -23.08
N ALA A 59 -1.47 5.03 -23.18
CA ALA A 59 -1.08 4.24 -22.02
C ALA A 59 -0.23 5.09 -21.06
N GLY A 60 -0.57 5.03 -19.78
CA GLY A 60 0.20 5.69 -18.74
C GLY A 60 1.41 4.86 -18.29
N TYR A 61 2.38 5.52 -17.72
CA TYR A 61 3.55 4.88 -17.12
C TYR A 61 3.20 4.39 -15.71
N PHE A 62 3.39 3.09 -15.48
CA PHE A 62 3.17 2.47 -14.19
C PHE A 62 4.26 2.85 -13.19
N HIS A 63 3.84 3.16 -11.96
CA HIS A 63 4.72 3.44 -10.84
C HIS A 63 4.27 2.65 -9.62
N ALA A 64 5.24 2.23 -8.82
CA ALA A 64 5.02 1.66 -7.50
C ALA A 64 5.99 2.31 -6.52
N PHE A 65 5.52 2.63 -5.31
CA PHE A 65 6.34 3.28 -4.31
C PHE A 65 6.13 2.67 -2.93
N TYR A 66 7.22 2.18 -2.36
CA TYR A 66 7.27 1.66 -1.00
C TYR A 66 7.55 2.76 0.00
N ARG A 67 6.82 2.74 1.11
CA ARG A 67 7.03 3.64 2.23
C ARG A 67 6.75 2.93 3.55
N GLN A 68 7.45 3.34 4.61
CA GLN A 68 7.23 2.88 5.96
C GLN A 68 7.47 4.00 6.98
N GLU A 69 6.78 3.92 8.12
CA GLU A 69 7.06 4.65 9.35
C GLU A 69 6.87 3.71 10.53
N HIS A 70 7.93 3.44 11.30
CA HIS A 70 7.98 2.47 12.39
C HIS A 70 8.54 3.09 13.67
N PRO A 71 7.71 3.65 14.55
CA PRO A 71 6.26 3.87 14.41
C PRO A 71 5.90 5.16 13.68
N VAL A 72 4.65 5.27 13.25
CA VAL A 72 4.05 6.54 12.87
C VAL A 72 3.99 7.45 14.10
N GLN A 73 4.48 8.67 13.97
CA GLN A 73 4.49 9.62 15.07
C GLN A 73 3.05 9.93 15.55
N LYS A 74 2.81 9.77 16.84
CA LYS A 74 1.49 10.01 17.46
C LYS A 74 0.93 11.39 17.10
N GLY A 75 -0.31 11.42 16.63
CA GLY A 75 -0.98 12.67 16.23
C GLY A 75 -0.61 13.18 14.84
N ARG A 76 0.22 12.45 14.09
CA ARG A 76 0.49 12.72 12.67
C ARG A 76 -0.15 11.66 11.79
N ALA A 77 -0.58 12.07 10.62
CA ALA A 77 -1.00 11.14 9.58
C ALA A 77 0.24 10.50 8.92
N TYR A 78 0.17 9.22 8.64
CA TYR A 78 1.10 8.52 7.77
C TYR A 78 0.93 9.01 6.33
N THR A 79 2.02 9.35 5.67
CA THR A 79 1.99 9.69 4.25
C THR A 79 2.11 8.42 3.43
N VAL A 80 1.08 8.06 2.69
CA VAL A 80 1.13 6.93 1.76
C VAL A 80 1.95 7.32 0.53
N VAL A 81 1.60 8.43 -0.08
CA VAL A 81 2.31 9.04 -1.20
C VAL A 81 2.08 10.55 -1.22
N ASP A 82 3.10 11.30 -1.58
CA ASP A 82 3.04 12.76 -1.75
C ASP A 82 3.93 13.18 -2.92
N GLY A 83 3.66 14.36 -3.46
CA GLY A 83 4.46 14.95 -4.54
C GLY A 83 4.28 14.28 -5.90
N LEU A 84 3.18 13.57 -6.14
CA LEU A 84 2.86 13.14 -7.49
C LEU A 84 2.39 14.34 -8.31
N GLU A 85 3.13 14.68 -9.35
CA GLU A 85 2.84 15.80 -10.23
C GLU A 85 2.50 15.31 -11.64
N GLY A 86 1.59 16.02 -12.31
CA GLY A 86 1.12 15.71 -13.65
C GLY A 86 -0.24 15.04 -13.65
N LYS A 87 -0.67 14.61 -14.84
CA LYS A 87 -1.92 13.90 -15.03
C LYS A 87 -1.73 12.41 -14.86
N GLY A 88 -2.63 11.78 -14.11
CA GLY A 88 -2.53 10.36 -13.83
C GLY A 88 -3.76 9.77 -13.14
N GLN A 89 -3.58 8.56 -12.65
CA GLN A 89 -4.58 7.84 -11.89
C GLN A 89 -3.92 6.99 -10.80
N PHE A 90 -4.41 7.10 -9.59
CA PHE A 90 -4.06 6.20 -8.49
C PHE A 90 -4.92 4.94 -8.61
N VAL A 91 -4.27 3.78 -8.57
CA VAL A 91 -4.94 2.50 -8.86
C VAL A 91 -4.86 1.50 -7.71
N GLY A 92 -4.19 1.82 -6.62
CA GLY A 92 -4.25 0.91 -5.48
C GLY A 92 -3.16 1.07 -4.44
N LEU A 93 -3.33 0.29 -3.41
CA LEU A 93 -2.52 0.28 -2.20
C LEU A 93 -2.46 -1.14 -1.62
N CYS A 94 -1.23 -1.63 -1.37
CA CYS A 94 -0.98 -2.66 -0.37
C CYS A 94 -0.55 -1.98 0.93
N PHE A 95 -1.08 -2.44 2.05
CA PHE A 95 -0.89 -1.79 3.34
C PHE A 95 -0.65 -2.82 4.43
N ALA A 96 0.33 -2.57 5.29
CA ALA A 96 0.57 -3.34 6.48
C ALA A 96 0.49 -2.42 7.70
N ALA A 97 -0.26 -2.86 8.71
CA ALA A 97 -0.41 -2.18 9.98
C ALA A 97 0.05 -3.09 11.12
N GLY A 98 0.97 -2.62 11.94
CA GLY A 98 1.48 -3.33 13.10
C GLY A 98 1.13 -2.62 14.40
N MET A 99 0.40 -3.30 15.27
CA MET A 99 -0.10 -2.74 16.54
C MET A 99 0.98 -2.76 17.60
N ASN A 100 1.48 -1.59 17.99
CA ASN A 100 2.53 -1.46 19.01
C ASN A 100 1.99 -1.34 20.43
N GLY A 101 0.78 -0.85 20.59
CA GLY A 101 0.15 -0.65 21.88
C GLY A 101 -0.92 -1.67 22.22
N HIS A 102 -1.35 -1.65 23.49
CA HIS A 102 -2.56 -2.38 23.90
C HIS A 102 -3.82 -1.70 23.37
N ASN A 103 -4.56 -2.34 22.82
CA ASN A 103 -5.90 -2.86 22.79
C ASN A 103 -7.04 -1.89 22.87
N THR A 104 -7.26 -1.22 21.78
CA THR A 104 -8.58 -0.75 21.39
C THR A 104 -8.68 -0.87 19.89
N CYS A 105 -9.86 -0.69 19.34
CA CYS A 105 -10.04 -0.54 17.92
C CYS A 105 -8.95 0.38 17.33
N TRP A 106 -8.29 -0.06 16.27
CA TRP A 106 -7.18 0.65 15.63
C TRP A 106 -7.54 1.21 14.27
N VAL A 107 -8.74 0.93 13.79
CA VAL A 107 -9.14 1.13 12.40
C VAL A 107 -9.84 2.47 12.14
N GLU A 108 -9.90 3.36 13.11
CA GLU A 108 -10.55 4.67 13.00
C GLU A 108 -9.74 5.69 12.16
N GLY A 109 -8.55 5.28 11.70
CA GLY A 109 -7.71 6.12 10.85
C GLY A 109 -8.33 6.34 9.48
N GLU A 110 -8.52 7.59 9.11
CA GLU A 110 -9.15 7.99 7.85
C GLU A 110 -8.13 8.06 6.72
N PRO A 111 -8.28 7.27 5.65
CA PRO A 111 -7.59 7.51 4.40
C PRO A 111 -8.09 8.77 3.73
N LYS A 112 -7.18 9.69 3.39
CA LYS A 112 -7.47 11.00 2.81
C LYS A 112 -6.73 11.17 1.50
N MET A 113 -7.45 11.48 0.44
CA MET A 113 -6.89 11.73 -0.89
C MET A 113 -7.11 13.18 -1.29
N TYR A 114 -5.99 13.84 -1.62
CA TYR A 114 -5.95 15.23 -2.04
C TYR A 114 -5.65 15.28 -3.53
N ILE A 115 -6.57 15.83 -4.30
CA ILE A 115 -6.50 15.87 -5.75
C ILE A 115 -6.28 17.31 -6.19
N ASP A 116 -5.33 17.48 -7.13
CA ASP A 116 -5.06 18.72 -7.84
C ASP A 116 -4.74 19.94 -6.96
N GLY A 117 -4.02 19.71 -5.85
CA GLY A 117 -3.55 20.75 -4.95
C GLY A 117 -4.58 21.23 -3.91
N GLY A 118 -5.68 20.50 -3.73
CA GLY A 118 -6.68 20.82 -2.72
C GLY A 118 -6.09 20.85 -1.30
N GLN A 119 -6.44 21.88 -0.52
CA GLN A 119 -6.03 22.00 0.90
C GLN A 119 -6.80 21.03 1.79
N HIS A 120 -8.02 20.68 1.39
CA HIS A 120 -8.85 19.68 2.04
C HIS A 120 -8.89 18.40 1.19
N PRO A 121 -9.07 17.21 1.80
CA PRO A 121 -9.17 16.00 1.03
C PRO A 121 -10.40 16.04 0.12
N THR A 122 -10.19 15.67 -1.12
CA THR A 122 -11.27 15.52 -2.10
C THR A 122 -12.07 14.24 -1.83
N ILE A 123 -11.38 13.21 -1.36
CA ILE A 123 -11.98 11.94 -0.93
C ILE A 123 -11.51 11.68 0.49
N ASN A 124 -12.45 11.44 1.39
CA ASN A 124 -12.21 11.10 2.78
C ASN A 124 -13.05 9.86 3.14
N TYR A 125 -12.39 8.83 3.63
CA TYR A 125 -13.04 7.64 4.14
C TYR A 125 -13.25 7.75 5.64
N THR A 126 -14.20 6.98 6.17
CA THR A 126 -14.59 7.02 7.57
C THR A 126 -13.66 6.22 8.48
N GLY A 127 -12.97 5.22 7.94
CA GLY A 127 -12.04 4.39 8.69
C GLY A 127 -11.14 3.55 7.79
N THR A 128 -10.13 2.96 8.39
CA THR A 128 -9.20 2.07 7.70
C THR A 128 -9.92 0.83 7.19
N GLU A 129 -10.77 0.20 8.03
CA GLU A 129 -11.53 -0.98 7.62
C GLU A 129 -12.50 -0.69 6.48
N ASP A 130 -13.16 0.48 6.51
CA ASP A 130 -14.10 0.89 5.48
C ASP A 130 -13.40 1.05 4.13
N TYR A 131 -12.22 1.64 4.16
CA TYR A 131 -11.42 1.78 2.94
C TYR A 131 -11.04 0.42 2.36
N PHE A 132 -10.65 -0.54 3.18
CA PHE A 132 -10.28 -1.88 2.73
C PHE A 132 -11.47 -2.84 2.59
N CYS A 133 -12.71 -2.30 2.56
CA CYS A 133 -13.96 -3.04 2.37
C CYS A 133 -14.28 -4.05 3.48
N GLY A 134 -13.78 -3.81 4.67
CA GLY A 134 -14.21 -4.48 5.90
C GLY A 134 -15.29 -3.66 6.60
N SER A 135 -15.73 -4.17 7.74
CA SER A 135 -16.66 -3.47 8.61
C SER A 135 -16.50 -3.96 10.05
N TYR A 136 -16.96 -3.18 11.01
CA TYR A 136 -16.88 -3.55 12.42
C TYR A 136 -15.47 -3.93 12.88
N GLY A 137 -14.45 -3.16 12.44
CA GLY A 137 -13.05 -3.41 12.76
C GLY A 137 -12.50 -4.72 12.20
N PHE A 138 -13.05 -5.23 11.10
CA PHE A 138 -12.79 -6.55 10.52
C PHE A 138 -13.28 -7.72 11.39
N GLY A 139 -14.22 -7.49 12.28
CA GLY A 139 -14.79 -8.53 13.12
C GLY A 139 -15.67 -9.51 12.35
N ASN A 140 -15.75 -10.75 12.85
CA ASN A 140 -16.56 -11.80 12.24
C ASN A 140 -18.06 -11.69 12.58
N ASP A 141 -18.40 -10.89 13.58
CA ASP A 141 -19.76 -10.63 13.99
C ASP A 141 -19.89 -9.21 14.58
N ILE A 142 -21.12 -8.78 14.85
CA ILE A 142 -21.42 -7.49 15.45
C ILE A 142 -20.86 -7.36 16.90
N LEU A 143 -20.50 -8.47 17.53
CA LEU A 143 -19.91 -8.47 18.88
C LEU A 143 -18.40 -8.28 18.83
N GLN A 144 -17.79 -8.27 17.63
CA GLN A 144 -16.37 -7.99 17.40
C GLN A 144 -15.45 -8.84 18.29
N LYS A 145 -15.66 -10.16 18.31
CA LYS A 145 -14.86 -11.05 19.15
C LYS A 145 -13.62 -11.58 18.49
N GLN A 146 -13.69 -11.78 17.17
CA GLN A 146 -12.61 -12.33 16.37
C GLN A 146 -12.49 -11.59 15.06
N TYR A 147 -11.27 -11.47 14.55
CA TYR A 147 -11.04 -10.97 13.21
C TYR A 147 -11.46 -11.99 12.15
N GLN A 148 -11.92 -11.49 11.03
CA GLN A 148 -12.19 -12.29 9.86
C GLN A 148 -11.32 -11.84 8.69
N THR A 149 -10.45 -12.72 8.22
CA THR A 149 -9.71 -12.50 6.97
C THR A 149 -10.60 -12.75 5.77
N PHE A 150 -10.36 -11.99 4.73
CA PHE A 150 -11.04 -12.17 3.44
C PHE A 150 -10.13 -11.70 2.30
N SER A 151 -10.36 -12.26 1.12
CA SER A 151 -9.65 -11.90 -0.10
C SER A 151 -10.65 -11.75 -1.24
N GLY A 152 -11.05 -10.52 -1.50
CA GLY A 152 -11.87 -10.17 -2.66
C GLY A 152 -10.99 -9.89 -3.88
N LEU A 153 -11.62 -9.65 -5.04
CA LEU A 153 -10.90 -9.36 -6.27
C LEU A 153 -10.10 -8.06 -6.19
N TYR A 154 -10.61 -7.05 -5.48
CA TYR A 154 -10.02 -5.71 -5.42
C TYR A 154 -9.72 -5.20 -4.02
N ALA A 155 -10.14 -5.89 -2.98
CA ALA A 155 -9.85 -5.52 -1.60
C ALA A 155 -9.82 -6.75 -0.69
N GLY A 156 -9.05 -6.65 0.40
CA GLY A 156 -8.99 -7.71 1.38
C GLY A 156 -8.13 -7.38 2.59
N LEU A 157 -8.42 -8.11 3.67
CA LEU A 157 -7.54 -8.37 4.79
C LEU A 157 -7.09 -9.82 4.66
N TYR A 158 -5.95 -10.06 4.01
CA TYR A 158 -5.59 -11.41 3.58
C TYR A 158 -4.77 -12.19 4.61
N ALA A 159 -4.15 -11.49 5.56
CA ALA A 159 -3.42 -12.16 6.64
C ALA A 159 -3.37 -11.31 7.90
N ILE A 160 -3.39 -11.99 9.04
CA ILE A 160 -3.14 -11.45 10.36
C ILE A 160 -2.09 -12.33 11.01
N THR A 161 -1.04 -11.73 11.55
CA THR A 161 0.05 -12.43 12.23
C THR A 161 0.34 -11.81 13.59
N GLY A 162 1.18 -12.45 14.39
CA GLY A 162 1.54 -11.98 15.73
C GLY A 162 0.72 -12.63 16.84
N ASN A 163 0.70 -12.00 18.02
CA ASN A 163 0.07 -12.55 19.22
C ASN A 163 -1.42 -12.81 19.01
N ASP A 164 -1.83 -14.05 19.26
CA ASP A 164 -3.19 -14.53 19.15
C ASP A 164 -4.00 -13.82 18.04
N SER A 165 -3.61 -14.13 16.80
CA SER A 165 -4.11 -13.43 15.62
C SER A 165 -5.63 -13.56 15.39
N SER A 166 -6.28 -14.48 16.09
CA SER A 166 -7.73 -14.67 16.02
C SER A 166 -8.51 -13.74 16.91
N GLU A 167 -7.92 -13.32 18.04
CA GLU A 167 -8.61 -12.48 19.03
C GLU A 167 -8.46 -11.00 18.68
N MET A 168 -9.56 -10.26 18.77
CA MET A 168 -9.53 -8.83 18.42
C MET A 168 -8.81 -8.00 19.49
N TYR A 169 -8.14 -6.96 18.99
CA TYR A 169 -7.50 -5.92 19.81
C TYR A 169 -6.35 -6.37 20.70
N ASN A 170 -5.66 -7.44 20.37
CA ASN A 170 -4.41 -7.81 21.01
C ASN A 170 -3.23 -6.97 20.48
N GLY A 171 -2.32 -6.61 21.37
CA GLY A 171 -1.09 -5.93 20.98
C GLY A 171 -0.18 -6.84 20.12
N GLN A 172 0.73 -6.24 19.37
CA GLN A 172 1.69 -6.95 18.53
C GLN A 172 1.10 -7.78 17.39
N GLN A 173 -0.15 -7.54 17.04
CA GLN A 173 -0.75 -8.08 15.83
C GLN A 173 -0.29 -7.29 14.60
N ARG A 174 -0.19 -7.97 13.47
CA ARG A 174 0.19 -7.41 12.18
C ARG A 174 -0.87 -7.75 11.15
N PHE A 175 -1.37 -6.75 10.45
CA PHE A 175 -2.45 -6.84 9.48
C PHE A 175 -1.92 -6.56 8.09
N LEU A 176 -2.27 -7.39 7.13
CA LEU A 176 -1.88 -7.24 5.74
C LEU A 176 -3.14 -7.04 4.88
N LEU A 177 -3.22 -5.87 4.27
CA LEU A 177 -4.41 -5.40 3.56
C LEU A 177 -4.05 -4.96 2.14
N TYR A 178 -5.05 -4.97 1.26
CA TYR A 178 -4.92 -4.38 -0.06
C TYR A 178 -6.23 -3.78 -0.54
N ARG A 179 -6.14 -2.76 -1.36
CA ARG A 179 -7.23 -2.25 -2.18
C ARG A 179 -6.71 -1.80 -3.53
N PHE A 180 -7.35 -2.29 -4.60
CA PHE A 180 -7.06 -1.91 -5.97
C PHE A 180 -8.27 -1.20 -6.60
N HIS A 181 -8.03 0.02 -7.07
CA HIS A 181 -9.01 0.86 -7.77
C HIS A 181 -8.94 0.60 -9.27
N ILE A 182 -9.18 -0.64 -9.71
CA ILE A 182 -9.09 -1.00 -11.13
C ILE A 182 -10.34 -0.57 -11.89
N GLN A 183 -11.51 -0.73 -11.28
CA GLN A 183 -12.78 -0.32 -11.88
C GLN A 183 -13.15 1.13 -11.58
N ASP A 184 -12.59 1.69 -10.51
CA ASP A 184 -12.85 3.04 -10.01
C ASP A 184 -11.55 3.82 -9.75
N PRO A 185 -10.65 3.99 -10.74
CA PRO A 185 -9.40 4.71 -10.56
C PRO A 185 -9.62 6.13 -10.05
N VAL A 186 -8.74 6.58 -9.17
CA VAL A 186 -8.79 7.95 -8.69
C VAL A 186 -7.98 8.83 -9.63
N TYR A 187 -8.65 9.55 -10.50
CA TYR A 187 -8.03 10.41 -11.50
C TYR A 187 -7.60 11.76 -10.90
N PHE A 188 -6.46 12.26 -11.38
CA PHE A 188 -5.97 13.60 -11.09
C PHE A 188 -5.36 14.22 -12.34
N SER A 189 -5.39 15.56 -12.42
CA SER A 189 -4.94 16.31 -13.60
C SER A 189 -3.66 17.10 -13.35
N LYS A 190 -3.33 17.40 -12.07
CA LYS A 190 -2.18 18.21 -11.69
C LYS A 190 -1.32 17.53 -10.63
N SER A 191 -1.94 16.99 -9.60
CA SER A 191 -1.20 16.40 -8.49
C SER A 191 -2.07 15.44 -7.67
N PHE A 192 -1.40 14.52 -6.97
CA PHE A 192 -2.05 13.62 -6.05
C PHE A 192 -1.21 13.42 -4.78
N ARG A 193 -1.89 13.38 -3.66
CA ARG A 193 -1.35 13.02 -2.34
C ARG A 193 -2.35 12.15 -1.61
N MET A 194 -1.84 11.15 -0.88
CA MET A 194 -2.66 10.31 0.00
C MET A 194 -2.01 10.20 1.37
N THR A 195 -2.83 10.34 2.41
CA THR A 195 -2.44 10.11 3.81
C THR A 195 -3.38 9.12 4.46
N MET A 196 -2.91 8.50 5.53
CA MET A 196 -3.66 7.60 6.40
C MET A 196 -3.48 8.07 7.84
N ASP A 197 -4.56 8.42 8.53
CA ASP A 197 -4.46 8.76 9.93
C ASP A 197 -4.14 7.51 10.76
N ASN A 198 -3.38 7.68 11.83
CA ASN A 198 -3.11 6.61 12.79
C ASN A 198 -3.96 6.85 14.03
N LEU A 199 -5.21 6.41 13.95
CA LEU A 199 -6.25 6.61 14.97
C LEU A 199 -6.86 5.29 15.39
N GLY A 200 -7.22 5.22 16.66
CA GLY A 200 -8.09 4.20 17.21
C GLY A 200 -9.25 4.84 17.96
N TRP A 201 -10.14 4.03 18.48
CA TRP A 201 -11.31 4.47 19.19
C TRP A 201 -11.03 5.47 20.34
N THR A 202 -9.87 5.35 20.97
CA THR A 202 -9.47 6.22 22.09
C THR A 202 -8.58 7.39 21.66
N GLY A 203 -8.38 7.59 20.37
CA GLY A 203 -7.60 8.69 19.81
C GLY A 203 -6.30 8.28 19.10
N PRO A 204 -5.35 9.20 18.97
CA PRO A 204 -4.12 8.98 18.20
C PRO A 204 -3.27 7.82 18.73
N ARG A 205 -2.77 6.99 17.81
CA ARG A 205 -1.94 5.83 18.06
C ARG A 205 -0.49 6.06 17.59
N TYR A 206 0.35 5.08 17.77
CA TYR A 206 1.78 5.07 17.36
C TYR A 206 2.14 3.71 16.77
N ASP A 207 1.28 3.20 15.92
CA ASP A 207 1.45 1.90 15.27
C ASP A 207 2.42 1.98 14.09
N ASP A 208 2.94 0.84 13.67
CA ASP A 208 3.84 0.72 12.53
C ASP A 208 3.04 0.62 11.24
N TYR A 209 3.27 1.51 10.30
CA TYR A 209 2.63 1.47 8.99
C TYR A 209 3.65 1.29 7.88
N THR A 210 3.29 0.42 6.93
CA THR A 210 4.04 0.19 5.71
C THR A 210 3.08 0.14 4.53
N SER A 211 3.47 0.67 3.40
CA SER A 211 2.62 0.67 2.21
C SER A 211 3.40 0.53 0.91
N VAL A 212 2.72 -0.02 -0.10
CA VAL A 212 3.10 0.10 -1.50
C VAL A 212 1.94 0.73 -2.25
N ALA A 213 2.13 1.94 -2.74
CA ALA A 213 1.15 2.66 -3.53
C ALA A 213 1.40 2.43 -5.02
N TYR A 214 0.32 2.34 -5.80
CA TYR A 214 0.37 2.08 -7.25
C TYR A 214 -0.39 3.15 -8.01
N TRP A 215 0.25 3.69 -9.08
CA TRP A 215 -0.39 4.68 -9.93
C TRP A 215 0.16 4.66 -11.36
N TYR A 216 -0.56 5.31 -12.26
CA TYR A 216 -0.09 5.62 -13.61
C TYR A 216 0.02 7.12 -13.80
N LEU A 217 1.04 7.57 -14.52
CA LEU A 217 1.20 8.94 -14.99
C LEU A 217 1.21 8.98 -16.53
N GLU A 218 0.71 10.07 -17.11
CA GLU A 218 0.79 10.32 -18.56
C GLU A 218 2.23 10.45 -19.04
N ARG A 219 3.15 10.87 -18.16
CA ARG A 219 4.60 10.96 -18.40
C ARG A 219 5.36 10.30 -17.26
N PRO A 220 6.57 9.79 -17.52
CA PRO A 220 7.40 9.28 -16.44
C PRO A 220 7.60 10.34 -15.35
N GLY A 221 7.41 9.98 -14.10
CA GLY A 221 7.62 10.82 -12.94
C GLY A 221 8.78 10.32 -12.08
N ALA A 222 9.41 11.22 -11.33
CA ALA A 222 10.36 10.83 -10.30
C ALA A 222 9.64 10.12 -9.15
N LEU A 223 10.32 9.18 -8.48
CA LEU A 223 9.81 8.62 -7.24
C LEU A 223 9.79 9.69 -6.15
N PRO A 224 8.78 9.72 -5.28
CA PRO A 224 8.61 10.75 -4.26
C PRO A 224 9.76 10.84 -3.24
N ALA A 225 10.46 9.73 -2.99
CA ALA A 225 11.60 9.65 -2.08
C ALA A 225 12.47 8.42 -2.41
N PRO A 226 13.71 8.35 -1.96
CA PRO A 226 14.52 7.13 -2.02
C PRO A 226 13.92 6.05 -1.11
N LEU A 227 14.24 4.79 -1.41
CA LEU A 227 13.93 3.68 -0.51
C LEU A 227 14.63 3.85 0.85
N PRO A 228 14.04 3.37 1.95
CA PRO A 228 14.70 3.36 3.24
C PRO A 228 16.04 2.64 3.21
N ALA A 229 16.96 3.02 4.09
CA ALA A 229 18.23 2.33 4.25
C ALA A 229 18.03 0.89 4.80
N ASP A 230 18.99 -0.01 4.56
CA ASP A 230 18.87 -1.43 4.93
C ASP A 230 18.50 -1.66 6.39
N GLY A 231 19.12 -0.90 7.29
CA GLY A 231 18.86 -1.00 8.73
C GLY A 231 17.45 -0.52 9.15
N GLU A 232 16.75 0.21 8.29
CA GLU A 232 15.40 0.72 8.54
C GLU A 232 14.30 -0.23 8.04
N LEU A 233 14.66 -1.17 7.15
CA LEU A 233 13.72 -2.16 6.59
C LEU A 233 13.37 -3.29 7.57
N VAL A 234 13.79 -3.20 8.81
CA VAL A 234 13.53 -4.20 9.85
C VAL A 234 12.11 -4.04 10.36
N MET A 235 11.26 -5.03 10.17
CA MET A 235 10.03 -5.17 10.93
C MET A 235 10.38 -5.45 12.39
N ARG A 236 9.96 -4.59 13.30
CA ARG A 236 10.12 -4.75 14.75
C ARG A 236 9.01 -5.57 15.36
#